data_23a3c3c9d32ef2bc05f01c46e0198034
#
_entry.id   23a3c3c9d32ef2bc05f01c46e0198034
#
_cell.length_a   1.000
_cell.length_b   1.000
_cell.length_c   1.000
_cell.angle_alpha   90.00
_cell.angle_beta   90.00
_cell.angle_gamma   90.00
#
_symmetry.space_group_name_H-M   'P 1'
#
loop_
_entity.id
_entity.type
_entity.pdbx_description
1 polymer ?
#
loop_
_entity_poly.entity_id
_entity_poly.type
_entity_poly.pdbx_seq_one_letter_code
_entity_poly.pdbx_strand_id
1 'polypeptide(L)'
;AFPDKKPIELLGLIMSSREKVIEAINAKAQQSAPVYLAWFGWEPPLFDGRMRSFHCLDISFWLKNTDVMLTHTGGGKRPRDLSTKMTDALLSFMRTGSPNCTSLPEWPQYTPDKGATMMLNDQCEVVYDPDREARKVLTE
;
A
#
# COMPACT_ATOMS: atom_id res chain seq x y z
N ALA A 1 -1.67 19.51 3.67
CA ALA A 1 -0.71 19.53 4.76
C ALA A 1 -1.27 18.71 5.91
N PHE A 2 -0.47 18.47 6.93
CA PHE A 2 -0.79 17.60 8.07
C PHE A 2 -0.70 18.38 9.38
N PRO A 3 -1.69 19.24 9.71
CA PRO A 3 -1.60 20.19 10.83
C PRO A 3 -1.47 19.49 12.20
N ASP A 4 -1.98 18.27 12.32
CA ASP A 4 -1.99 17.52 13.59
C ASP A 4 -0.77 16.59 13.76
N LYS A 5 0.16 16.57 12.80
CA LYS A 5 1.35 15.73 12.85
C LYS A 5 2.48 16.38 13.62
N LYS A 6 3.16 15.58 14.45
CA LYS A 6 4.39 16.05 15.10
C LYS A 6 5.53 16.18 14.07
N PRO A 7 6.51 17.06 14.31
CA PRO A 7 7.64 17.23 13.39
C PRO A 7 8.38 15.94 13.05
N ILE A 8 8.53 15.02 14.02
CA ILE A 8 9.18 13.72 13.78
C ILE A 8 8.36 12.79 12.86
N GLU A 9 7.03 12.87 12.92
CA GLU A 9 6.14 12.12 12.01
C GLU A 9 6.23 12.68 10.58
N LEU A 10 6.32 14.00 10.45
CA LEU A 10 6.54 14.66 9.15
C LEU A 10 7.90 14.28 8.56
N LEU A 11 8.95 14.26 9.38
CA LEU A 11 10.28 13.83 8.94
C LEU A 11 10.25 12.38 8.43
N GLY A 12 9.57 11.46 9.12
CA GLY A 12 9.41 10.08 8.68
C GLY A 12 8.69 9.95 7.33
N LEU A 13 7.69 10.80 7.07
CA LEU A 13 7.00 10.85 5.79
C LEU A 13 7.90 11.37 4.66
N ILE A 14 8.70 12.41 4.92
CA ILE A 14 9.64 12.99 3.96
C ILE A 14 10.78 12.02 3.63
N MET A 15 11.30 11.29 4.62
CA MET A 15 12.38 10.32 4.45
C MET A 15 11.88 8.97 3.88
N SER A 16 10.64 8.87 3.44
CA SER A 16 10.13 7.64 2.82
C SER A 16 10.90 7.31 1.54
N SER A 17 11.08 6.02 1.26
CA SER A 17 11.72 5.55 0.02
C SER A 17 10.77 5.55 -1.18
N ARG A 18 9.69 6.31 -1.13
CA ARG A 18 8.61 6.34 -2.13
C ARG A 18 9.13 6.66 -3.54
N GLU A 19 10.07 7.60 -3.67
CA GLU A 19 10.67 7.96 -4.95
C GLU A 19 11.33 6.77 -5.62
N LYS A 20 12.14 6.01 -4.88
CA LYS A 20 12.80 4.81 -5.38
C LYS A 20 11.81 3.73 -5.84
N VAL A 21 10.67 3.64 -5.17
CA VAL A 21 9.58 2.74 -5.61
C VAL A 21 8.99 3.21 -6.93
N ILE A 22 8.76 4.52 -7.10
CA ILE A 22 8.24 5.08 -8.35
C ILE A 22 9.25 4.93 -9.49
N GLU A 23 10.54 5.18 -9.25
CA GLU A 23 11.60 4.93 -10.24
C GLU A 23 11.63 3.46 -10.67
N ALA A 24 11.61 2.54 -9.72
CA ALA A 24 11.63 1.11 -9.99
C ALA A 24 10.40 0.65 -10.78
N ILE A 25 9.20 1.12 -10.42
CA ILE A 25 7.98 0.73 -11.13
C ILE A 25 7.91 1.36 -12.53
N ASN A 26 8.41 2.59 -12.72
CA ASN A 26 8.53 3.22 -14.01
C ASN A 26 9.47 2.44 -14.94
N ALA A 27 10.62 2.01 -14.43
CA ALA A 27 11.55 1.16 -15.16
C ALA A 27 10.90 -0.20 -15.51
N LYS A 28 10.17 -0.81 -14.58
CA LYS A 28 9.45 -2.06 -14.81
C LYS A 28 8.33 -1.90 -15.85
N ALA A 29 7.62 -0.78 -15.86
CA ALA A 29 6.55 -0.49 -16.81
C ALA A 29 7.01 -0.34 -18.27
N GLN A 30 8.33 -0.22 -18.53
CA GLN A 30 8.90 -0.27 -19.87
C GLN A 30 9.00 -1.70 -20.44
N GLN A 31 8.80 -2.71 -19.61
CA GLN A 31 8.84 -4.11 -20.01
C GLN A 31 7.46 -4.60 -20.42
N SER A 32 7.42 -5.73 -21.15
CA SER A 32 6.16 -6.31 -21.65
C SER A 32 5.24 -6.88 -20.58
N ALA A 33 5.80 -7.32 -19.44
CA ALA A 33 5.01 -7.89 -18.36
C ALA A 33 4.26 -6.79 -17.59
N PRO A 34 2.97 -7.00 -17.26
CA PRO A 34 2.18 -6.03 -16.52
C PRO A 34 2.75 -5.79 -15.12
N VAL A 35 2.57 -4.58 -14.63
CA VAL A 35 3.00 -4.19 -13.29
C VAL A 35 1.84 -3.49 -12.57
N TYR A 36 1.73 -3.70 -11.26
CA TYR A 36 0.68 -3.17 -10.42
C TYR A 36 1.30 -2.52 -9.19
N LEU A 37 0.75 -1.39 -8.78
CA LEU A 37 1.23 -0.64 -7.62
C LEU A 37 0.20 -0.67 -6.49
N ALA A 38 0.65 -1.08 -5.32
CA ALA A 38 -0.13 -1.02 -4.09
C ALA A 38 0.47 0.00 -3.11
N TRP A 39 -0.40 0.63 -2.35
CA TRP A 39 -0.03 1.42 -1.17
C TRP A 39 -0.76 0.86 0.04
N PHE A 40 -0.01 0.24 0.95
CA PHE A 40 -0.54 -0.29 2.18
C PHE A 40 -0.68 0.83 3.22
N GLY A 41 -1.93 1.12 3.60
CA GLY A 41 -2.27 2.24 4.47
C GLY A 41 -2.87 1.81 5.82
N TRP A 42 -2.66 0.57 6.27
CA TRP A 42 -3.17 0.09 7.53
C TRP A 42 -2.60 0.85 8.73
N GLU A 43 -3.46 1.36 9.57
CA GLU A 43 -3.07 2.00 10.83
C GLU A 43 -3.41 1.08 12.01
N PRO A 44 -2.40 0.42 12.61
CA PRO A 44 -2.60 -0.41 13.79
C PRO A 44 -2.91 0.45 15.02
N PRO A 45 -3.64 -0.07 16.00
CA PRO A 45 -3.92 0.66 17.25
C PRO A 45 -2.68 0.79 18.17
N LEU A 46 -1.58 0.15 17.81
CA LEU A 46 -0.36 0.11 18.59
C LEU A 46 0.16 1.55 18.91
N PHE A 47 0.41 1.82 20.19
CA PHE A 47 0.81 3.14 20.70
C PHE A 47 -0.13 4.27 20.24
N ASP A 48 -1.43 4.07 20.38
CA ASP A 48 -2.47 5.02 19.95
C ASP A 48 -2.36 5.41 18.46
N GLY A 49 -2.04 4.45 17.61
CA GLY A 49 -1.90 4.64 16.17
C GLY A 49 -0.61 5.33 15.72
N ARG A 50 0.32 5.60 16.62
CA ARG A 50 1.55 6.35 16.31
C ARG A 50 2.50 5.60 15.39
N MET A 51 2.43 4.27 15.35
CA MET A 51 3.30 3.45 14.52
C MET A 51 2.96 3.53 13.02
N ARG A 52 1.75 3.96 12.68
CA ARG A 52 1.29 3.98 11.29
C ARG A 52 1.54 2.65 10.56
N SER A 53 1.58 2.66 9.25
CA SER A 53 1.97 1.49 8.43
C SER A 53 3.49 1.32 8.46
N PHE A 54 4.01 0.67 9.49
CA PHE A 54 5.45 0.47 9.65
C PHE A 54 5.97 -0.66 8.75
N HIS A 55 7.28 -0.69 8.58
CA HIS A 55 7.97 -1.65 7.72
C HIS A 55 7.61 -3.11 8.04
N CYS A 56 7.33 -3.90 7.00
CA CYS A 56 6.94 -5.32 7.04
C CYS A 56 5.57 -5.63 7.69
N LEU A 57 4.78 -4.65 8.10
CA LEU A 57 3.45 -4.91 8.66
C LEU A 57 2.53 -5.59 7.64
N ASP A 58 2.63 -5.22 6.37
CA ASP A 58 1.84 -5.76 5.26
C ASP A 58 2.06 -7.26 5.01
N ILE A 59 3.22 -7.80 5.39
CA ILE A 59 3.53 -9.24 5.21
C ILE A 59 2.50 -10.12 5.90
N SER A 60 2.09 -9.76 7.13
CA SER A 60 1.08 -10.51 7.86
C SER A 60 -0.28 -10.51 7.18
N PHE A 61 -0.60 -9.46 6.42
CA PHE A 61 -1.84 -9.34 5.64
C PHE A 61 -1.76 -10.12 4.33
N TRP A 62 -0.67 -10.00 3.58
CA TRP A 62 -0.48 -10.76 2.34
C TRP A 62 -0.49 -12.28 2.56
N LEU A 63 0.02 -12.75 3.69
CA LEU A 63 0.16 -14.17 4.01
C LEU A 63 -0.94 -14.71 4.94
N LYS A 64 -1.99 -13.93 5.21
CA LYS A 64 -3.13 -14.31 6.05
C LYS A 64 -2.76 -14.71 7.49
N ASN A 65 -1.75 -14.04 8.04
CA ASN A 65 -1.17 -14.30 9.36
C ASN A 65 -1.49 -13.21 10.40
N THR A 66 -2.55 -12.40 10.18
CA THR A 66 -2.89 -11.28 11.08
C THR A 66 -3.17 -11.72 12.51
N ASP A 67 -3.67 -12.94 12.72
CA ASP A 67 -3.97 -13.49 14.05
C ASP A 67 -2.72 -13.91 14.82
N VAL A 68 -1.62 -14.17 14.14
CA VAL A 68 -0.32 -14.45 14.79
C VAL A 68 0.34 -13.16 15.28
N MET A 69 -0.05 -12.01 14.70
CA MET A 69 0.51 -10.69 14.99
C MET A 69 -0.53 -9.73 15.61
N LEU A 70 -1.35 -10.20 16.53
CA LEU A 70 -2.48 -9.44 17.12
C LEU A 70 -2.08 -8.06 17.63
N THR A 71 -0.96 -7.96 18.33
CA THR A 71 -0.46 -6.68 18.86
C THR A 71 -0.16 -5.68 17.75
N HIS A 72 0.35 -6.14 16.61
CA HIS A 72 0.77 -5.28 15.51
C HIS A 72 -0.37 -4.97 14.54
N THR A 73 -1.34 -5.88 14.40
CA THR A 73 -2.46 -5.71 13.45
C THR A 73 -3.70 -5.12 14.09
N GLY A 74 -3.80 -5.20 15.42
CA GLY A 74 -4.98 -4.82 16.20
C GLY A 74 -5.98 -5.96 16.40
N GLY A 75 -5.80 -7.09 15.73
CA GLY A 75 -6.64 -8.28 15.87
C GLY A 75 -8.10 -8.10 15.45
N GLY A 76 -8.87 -9.17 15.60
CA GLY A 76 -10.31 -9.15 15.32
C GLY A 76 -10.67 -9.20 13.83
N LYS A 77 -11.90 -8.81 13.52
CA LYS A 77 -12.47 -8.94 12.16
C LYS A 77 -11.81 -7.97 11.15
N ARG A 78 -11.55 -6.76 11.56
CA ARG A 78 -11.06 -5.68 10.68
C ARG A 78 -9.76 -6.06 9.92
N PRO A 79 -8.65 -6.48 10.57
CA PRO A 79 -7.45 -6.89 9.85
C PRO A 79 -7.64 -8.19 9.07
N ARG A 80 -8.50 -9.12 9.53
CA ARG A 80 -8.80 -10.35 8.78
C ARG A 80 -9.51 -10.07 7.46
N ASP A 81 -10.44 -9.12 7.43
CA ASP A 81 -11.17 -8.74 6.23
C ASP A 81 -10.21 -8.17 5.17
N LEU A 82 -9.33 -7.22 5.56
CA LEU A 82 -8.32 -6.69 4.65
C LEU A 82 -7.34 -7.77 4.20
N SER A 83 -6.86 -8.60 5.13
CA SER A 83 -5.95 -9.70 4.82
C SER A 83 -6.56 -10.67 3.81
N THR A 84 -7.85 -10.98 3.92
CA THR A 84 -8.54 -11.83 2.94
C THR A 84 -8.50 -11.21 1.55
N LYS A 85 -8.84 -9.93 1.41
CA LYS A 85 -8.79 -9.21 0.13
C LYS A 85 -7.38 -9.19 -0.47
N MET A 86 -6.37 -8.91 0.36
CA MET A 86 -4.97 -8.89 -0.08
C MET A 86 -4.47 -10.26 -0.52
N THR A 87 -4.79 -11.31 0.24
CA THR A 87 -4.43 -12.69 -0.12
C THR A 87 -5.12 -13.13 -1.42
N ASP A 88 -6.40 -12.80 -1.61
CA ASP A 88 -7.13 -13.11 -2.85
C ASP A 88 -6.46 -12.45 -4.06
N ALA A 89 -6.07 -11.19 -3.94
CA ALA A 89 -5.35 -10.47 -4.99
C ALA A 89 -3.97 -11.09 -5.28
N LEU A 90 -3.22 -11.46 -4.24
CA LEU A 90 -1.92 -12.14 -4.38
C LEU A 90 -2.07 -13.47 -5.10
N LEU A 91 -3.03 -14.30 -4.69
CA LEU A 91 -3.29 -15.60 -5.33
C LEU A 91 -3.76 -15.45 -6.78
N SER A 92 -4.60 -14.45 -7.08
CA SER A 92 -4.99 -14.11 -8.45
C SER A 92 -3.76 -13.75 -9.29
N PHE A 93 -2.93 -12.85 -8.77
CA PHE A 93 -1.70 -12.42 -9.45
C PHE A 93 -0.75 -13.59 -9.72
N MET A 94 -0.53 -14.46 -8.74
CA MET A 94 0.34 -15.65 -8.88
C MET A 94 -0.17 -16.62 -9.96
N ARG A 95 -1.50 -16.70 -10.16
CA ARG A 95 -2.11 -17.64 -11.11
C ARG A 95 -2.23 -17.07 -12.53
N THR A 96 -2.47 -15.77 -12.63
CA THR A 96 -2.91 -15.15 -13.90
C THR A 96 -2.01 -13.98 -14.35
N GLY A 97 -1.13 -13.46 -13.50
CA GLY A 97 -0.39 -12.23 -13.73
C GLY A 97 -1.21 -10.96 -13.48
N SER A 98 -2.46 -11.09 -12.98
CA SER A 98 -3.34 -9.97 -12.64
C SER A 98 -3.84 -10.10 -11.20
N PRO A 99 -3.78 -9.03 -10.37
CA PRO A 99 -4.29 -9.05 -9.00
C PRO A 99 -5.82 -8.93 -8.92
N ASN A 100 -6.51 -8.75 -10.07
CA ASN A 100 -7.94 -8.56 -10.10
C ASN A 100 -8.69 -9.78 -9.55
N CYS A 101 -9.57 -9.54 -8.57
CA CYS A 101 -10.38 -10.54 -7.89
C CYS A 101 -11.71 -9.91 -7.45
N THR A 102 -12.67 -10.72 -7.04
CA THR A 102 -14.00 -10.24 -6.64
C THR A 102 -14.02 -9.49 -5.30
N SER A 103 -12.99 -9.62 -4.50
CA SER A 103 -12.89 -9.01 -3.16
C SER A 103 -12.30 -7.61 -3.15
N LEU A 104 -11.77 -7.13 -4.28
CA LEU A 104 -11.24 -5.76 -4.45
C LEU A 104 -11.92 -5.05 -5.63
N PRO A 105 -11.90 -3.70 -5.64
CA PRO A 105 -12.20 -2.93 -6.85
C PRO A 105 -11.30 -3.34 -8.01
N GLU A 106 -11.72 -3.04 -9.24
CA GLU A 106 -10.86 -3.24 -10.41
C GLU A 106 -9.52 -2.55 -10.20
N TRP A 107 -8.44 -3.31 -10.32
CA TRP A 107 -7.06 -2.85 -10.13
C TRP A 107 -6.41 -2.69 -11.51
N PRO A 108 -6.32 -1.47 -12.04
CA PRO A 108 -5.71 -1.23 -13.33
C PRO A 108 -4.21 -1.49 -13.30
N GLN A 109 -3.68 -1.92 -14.44
CA GLN A 109 -2.23 -1.96 -14.65
C GLN A 109 -1.65 -0.55 -14.45
N TYR A 110 -0.50 -0.48 -13.77
CA TYR A 110 0.23 0.76 -13.60
C TYR A 110 0.82 1.23 -14.93
N THR A 111 0.66 2.51 -15.20
CA THR A 111 1.38 3.21 -16.26
C THR A 111 1.94 4.52 -15.70
N PRO A 112 3.13 4.99 -16.17
CA PRO A 112 3.77 6.19 -15.63
C PRO A 112 2.95 7.47 -15.74
N ASP A 113 2.09 7.57 -16.76
CA ASP A 113 1.21 8.71 -17.00
C ASP A 113 0.04 8.77 -16.04
N LYS A 114 -0.55 7.62 -15.69
CA LYS A 114 -1.71 7.52 -14.80
C LYS A 114 -1.35 7.32 -13.34
N GLY A 115 -0.29 6.58 -13.07
CA GLY A 115 0.13 6.29 -11.70
C GLY A 115 -0.90 5.50 -10.88
N ALA A 116 -1.67 4.59 -11.52
CA ALA A 116 -2.72 3.83 -10.85
C ALA A 116 -2.17 3.07 -9.63
N THR A 117 -2.71 3.36 -8.46
CA THR A 117 -2.26 2.83 -7.16
C THR A 117 -3.45 2.28 -6.39
N MET A 118 -3.44 1.00 -6.04
CA MET A 118 -4.44 0.42 -5.14
C MET A 118 -4.10 0.78 -3.70
N MET A 119 -4.97 1.56 -3.06
CA MET A 119 -4.90 1.81 -1.63
C MET A 119 -5.46 0.61 -0.88
N LEU A 120 -4.62 -0.05 -0.08
CA LEU A 120 -4.98 -1.21 0.73
C LEU A 120 -5.17 -0.78 2.18
N ASN A 121 -6.42 -0.55 2.54
CA ASN A 121 -6.85 -0.10 3.87
C ASN A 121 -8.28 -0.62 4.15
N ASP A 122 -8.96 -0.12 5.17
CA ASP A 122 -10.34 -0.46 5.49
C ASP A 122 -11.27 -0.35 4.26
N GLN A 123 -11.13 0.72 3.51
CA GLN A 123 -11.73 0.89 2.19
C GLN A 123 -10.63 0.81 1.14
N CYS A 124 -10.63 -0.28 0.38
CA CYS A 124 -9.72 -0.42 -0.74
C CYS A 124 -10.27 0.36 -1.94
N GLU A 125 -9.42 1.19 -2.53
CA GLU A 125 -9.79 2.01 -3.70
C GLU A 125 -8.58 2.23 -4.62
N VAL A 126 -8.83 2.52 -5.88
CA VAL A 126 -7.78 2.95 -6.81
C VAL A 126 -7.69 4.47 -6.80
N VAL A 127 -6.50 4.97 -6.55
CA VAL A 127 -6.15 6.38 -6.69
C VAL A 127 -5.07 6.56 -7.74
N TYR A 128 -5.00 7.75 -8.33
CA TYR A 128 -4.05 8.01 -9.41
C TYR A 128 -2.99 8.99 -8.93
N ASP A 129 -1.75 8.48 -8.82
CA ASP A 129 -0.55 9.23 -8.43
C ASP A 129 -0.76 10.13 -7.18
N PRO A 130 -1.18 9.55 -6.04
CA PRO A 130 -1.75 10.27 -4.90
C PRO A 130 -0.79 11.26 -4.22
N ASP A 131 0.51 11.08 -4.40
CA ASP A 131 1.57 11.88 -3.76
C ASP A 131 2.42 12.69 -4.75
N ARG A 132 1.93 12.87 -5.99
CA ARG A 132 2.66 13.56 -7.07
C ARG A 132 3.23 14.90 -6.64
N GLU A 133 2.40 15.78 -6.08
CA GLU A 133 2.81 17.13 -5.70
C GLU A 133 3.83 17.11 -4.53
N ALA A 134 3.68 16.17 -3.59
CA ALA A 134 4.66 16.02 -2.52
C ALA A 134 6.01 15.55 -3.05
N ARG A 135 6.03 14.60 -3.98
CA ARG A 135 7.29 14.12 -4.59
C ARG A 135 8.01 15.19 -5.39
N LYS A 136 7.29 16.03 -6.14
CA LYS A 136 7.90 17.14 -6.89
C LYS A 136 8.71 18.07 -5.98
N VAL A 137 8.15 18.41 -4.82
CA VAL A 137 8.84 19.28 -3.83
C VAL A 137 10.12 18.65 -3.27
N LEU A 138 10.20 17.33 -3.24
CA LEU A 138 11.38 16.60 -2.71
C LEU A 138 12.48 16.39 -3.76
N THR A 139 12.15 16.51 -5.05
CA THR A 139 13.08 16.27 -6.17
C THR A 139 13.59 17.54 -6.83
N GLU A 140 13.00 18.70 -6.54
CA GLU A 140 13.46 20.03 -6.92
C GLU A 140 14.45 20.59 -5.89
#